data_033b7ae334278b066d7037c992b299c6
#
_entry.id   033b7ae334278b066d7037c992b299c6
#
_cell.length_a   1.000
_cell.length_b   1.000
_cell.length_c   1.000
_cell.angle_alpha   90.00
_cell.angle_beta   90.00
_cell.angle_gamma   90.00
#
_symmetry.space_group_name_H-M   'P 1'
#
loop_
_entity.id
_entity.type
_entity.pdbx_description
1 polymer ?
#
loop_
_entity_poly.entity_id
_entity_poly.type
_entity_poly.pdbx_seq_one_letter_code
_entity_poly.pdbx_strand_id
1 'polypeptide(L)'
;MSITTASRARARCVPVLERAGKGALRMPDPGAARRKRLPALLADTPGLAVVIDTFEQRTRRPKRRQRAYYSGKKKAHTLKSQVAVDEESGRFVDVSDSVPGRWADSKLLKRSRLMKRLPAGVGGIGDLGYTGIRDLHASGACPRRKPRGKPRPPEDVRYNRAFSRRRVVVEHALARLRRFRAVSAVNRHRRKGHAMRVRAVAGLVNRMLDHRTAS
;
A
#
# COMPACT_ATOMS: atom_id res chain seq x y z
N MET A 1 31.39 -12.44 -12.36
CA MET A 1 30.53 -11.54 -13.18
C MET A 1 30.89 -10.10 -12.85
N SER A 2 31.17 -9.27 -13.86
CA SER A 2 31.57 -7.87 -13.64
C SER A 2 30.37 -7.03 -13.15
N ILE A 3 30.63 -5.91 -12.43
CA ILE A 3 29.62 -4.96 -11.96
C ILE A 3 28.80 -4.40 -13.16
N THR A 4 29.46 -4.19 -14.29
CA THR A 4 28.84 -3.70 -15.54
C THR A 4 27.85 -4.72 -16.10
N THR A 5 28.21 -5.99 -16.15
CA THR A 5 27.33 -7.09 -16.60
C THR A 5 26.11 -7.22 -15.72
N ALA A 6 26.28 -7.20 -14.38
CA ALA A 6 25.17 -7.22 -13.43
C ALA A 6 24.23 -6.01 -13.59
N SER A 7 24.79 -4.81 -13.84
CA SER A 7 23.99 -3.59 -14.07
C SER A 7 23.17 -3.67 -15.36
N ARG A 8 23.75 -4.18 -16.45
CA ARG A 8 23.05 -4.39 -17.75
C ARG A 8 21.96 -5.45 -17.62
N ALA A 9 22.24 -6.60 -17.01
CA ALA A 9 21.24 -7.65 -16.77
C ALA A 9 20.05 -7.10 -15.98
N ARG A 10 20.30 -6.39 -14.87
CA ARG A 10 19.24 -5.73 -14.10
C ARG A 10 18.42 -4.75 -14.94
N ALA A 11 19.05 -3.91 -15.78
CA ALA A 11 18.37 -2.96 -16.62
C ALA A 11 17.40 -3.62 -17.62
N ARG A 12 17.73 -4.81 -18.09
CA ARG A 12 16.88 -5.62 -18.97
C ARG A 12 15.79 -6.36 -18.23
N CYS A 13 16.10 -7.00 -17.10
CA CYS A 13 15.18 -7.88 -16.36
C CYS A 13 14.10 -7.11 -15.58
N VAL A 14 14.43 -5.97 -14.93
CA VAL A 14 13.48 -5.27 -14.07
C VAL A 14 12.24 -4.77 -14.83
N PRO A 15 12.31 -4.22 -16.05
CA PRO A 15 11.12 -3.86 -16.82
C PRO A 15 10.24 -5.06 -17.19
N VAL A 16 10.82 -6.21 -17.47
CA VAL A 16 10.09 -7.45 -17.76
C VAL A 16 9.35 -7.93 -16.52
N LEU A 17 10.06 -7.97 -15.38
CA LEU A 17 9.46 -8.34 -14.09
C LEU A 17 8.37 -7.35 -13.66
N GLU A 18 8.51 -6.05 -13.96
CA GLU A 18 7.46 -5.08 -13.69
C GLU A 18 6.20 -5.33 -14.54
N ARG A 19 6.36 -5.59 -15.83
CA ARG A 19 5.22 -5.92 -16.71
C ARG A 19 4.48 -7.18 -16.23
N ALA A 20 5.21 -8.24 -15.94
CA ALA A 20 4.65 -9.46 -15.36
C ALA A 20 4.00 -9.20 -13.99
N GLY A 21 4.63 -8.37 -13.16
CA GLY A 21 4.10 -7.97 -11.86
C GLY A 21 2.82 -7.15 -11.98
N LYS A 22 2.75 -6.19 -12.90
CA LYS A 22 1.52 -5.41 -13.14
C LYS A 22 0.35 -6.30 -13.56
N GLY A 23 0.58 -7.31 -14.39
CA GLY A 23 -0.45 -8.28 -14.77
C GLY A 23 -1.00 -9.10 -13.60
N ALA A 24 -0.22 -9.23 -12.52
CA ALA A 24 -0.65 -9.88 -11.28
C ALA A 24 -1.35 -8.94 -10.29
N LEU A 25 -1.31 -7.61 -10.51
CA LEU A 25 -2.00 -6.60 -9.69
C LEU A 25 -3.40 -6.36 -10.26
N ARG A 26 -4.37 -7.11 -9.78
CA ARG A 26 -5.77 -7.04 -10.23
C ARG A 26 -6.66 -6.57 -9.10
N MET A 27 -7.58 -5.65 -9.40
CA MET A 27 -8.62 -5.24 -8.44
C MET A 27 -9.52 -6.43 -8.11
N PRO A 28 -10.15 -6.46 -6.90
CA PRO A 28 -11.15 -7.46 -6.58
C PRO A 28 -12.29 -7.43 -7.59
N ASP A 29 -12.77 -8.60 -7.99
CA ASP A 29 -13.96 -8.73 -8.83
C ASP A 29 -15.21 -8.72 -7.94
N PRO A 30 -16.08 -7.70 -8.03
CA PRO A 30 -17.29 -7.62 -7.20
C PRO A 30 -18.27 -8.78 -7.44
N GLY A 31 -18.22 -9.42 -8.60
CA GLY A 31 -19.09 -10.55 -8.96
C GLY A 31 -18.60 -11.89 -8.37
N ALA A 32 -17.28 -12.06 -8.28
CA ALA A 32 -16.66 -13.28 -7.78
C ALA A 32 -16.25 -13.19 -6.30
N ALA A 33 -15.97 -11.99 -5.80
CA ALA A 33 -15.47 -11.80 -4.44
C ALA A 33 -16.59 -11.93 -3.40
N ARG A 34 -16.33 -12.70 -2.35
CA ARG A 34 -17.26 -12.86 -1.23
C ARG A 34 -17.30 -11.60 -0.39
N ARG A 35 -18.48 -11.00 -0.22
CA ARG A 35 -18.66 -9.89 0.71
C ARG A 35 -18.62 -10.39 2.14
N LYS A 36 -17.81 -9.75 2.98
CA LYS A 36 -17.76 -10.08 4.42
C LYS A 36 -19.04 -9.62 5.10
N ARG A 37 -19.63 -10.50 5.91
CA ARG A 37 -20.61 -10.09 6.92
C ARG A 37 -19.86 -9.34 8.02
N LEU A 38 -20.13 -8.06 8.14
CA LEU A 38 -19.51 -7.20 9.14
C LEU A 38 -20.37 -7.13 10.39
N PRO A 39 -19.78 -7.02 11.60
CA PRO A 39 -20.52 -6.69 12.80
C PRO A 39 -21.28 -5.37 12.61
N ALA A 40 -22.43 -5.20 13.29
CA ALA A 40 -23.23 -3.98 13.26
C ALA A 40 -22.40 -2.72 13.54
N LEU A 41 -21.40 -2.82 14.39
CA LEU A 41 -20.42 -1.77 14.69
C LEU A 41 -19.66 -1.23 13.47
N LEU A 42 -19.49 -2.03 12.41
CA LEU A 42 -18.80 -1.68 11.17
C LEU A 42 -19.74 -1.62 9.97
N ALA A 43 -21.05 -1.54 10.20
CA ALA A 43 -22.07 -1.50 9.12
C ALA A 43 -21.87 -0.33 8.15
N ASP A 44 -21.26 0.77 8.61
CA ASP A 44 -20.92 1.96 7.82
C ASP A 44 -19.66 1.79 6.95
N THR A 45 -19.01 0.62 7.00
CA THR A 45 -17.80 0.31 6.22
C THR A 45 -18.10 -0.68 5.10
N PRO A 46 -17.34 -0.66 3.98
CA PRO A 46 -17.61 -1.55 2.85
C PRO A 46 -17.41 -3.02 3.21
N GLY A 47 -18.33 -3.90 2.79
CA GLY A 47 -18.22 -5.35 2.99
C GLY A 47 -17.19 -6.02 2.07
N LEU A 48 -16.86 -5.39 0.93
CA LEU A 48 -15.76 -5.74 0.05
C LEU A 48 -14.81 -4.55 -0.03
N ALA A 49 -13.56 -4.72 0.37
CA ALA A 49 -12.64 -3.60 0.47
C ALA A 49 -11.21 -3.94 0.05
N VAL A 50 -10.50 -2.91 -0.40
CA VAL A 50 -9.04 -2.90 -0.46
C VAL A 50 -8.50 -2.13 0.75
N VAL A 51 -7.46 -2.68 1.37
CA VAL A 51 -6.76 -2.04 2.50
C VAL A 51 -5.59 -1.23 1.94
N ILE A 52 -5.58 0.07 2.27
CA ILE A 52 -4.62 1.03 1.75
C ILE A 52 -3.63 1.39 2.86
N ASP A 53 -2.34 1.35 2.52
CA ASP A 53 -1.26 1.81 3.40
C ASP A 53 -0.10 2.38 2.57
N THR A 54 0.90 2.96 3.24
CA THR A 54 2.12 3.42 2.60
C THR A 54 3.32 2.58 3.00
N PHE A 55 4.17 2.35 2.01
CA PHE A 55 5.45 1.70 2.15
C PHE A 55 6.56 2.72 1.96
N GLU A 56 7.49 2.79 2.91
CA GLU A 56 8.68 3.65 2.82
C GLU A 56 9.96 2.82 2.79
N GLN A 57 10.81 3.10 1.80
CA GLN A 57 12.16 2.55 1.69
C GLN A 57 13.19 3.65 1.93
N ARG A 58 14.18 3.39 2.78
CA ARG A 58 15.33 4.29 2.95
C ARG A 58 16.07 4.46 1.63
N THR A 59 16.57 5.67 1.37
CA THR A 59 17.37 5.99 0.18
C THR A 59 18.63 6.75 0.60
N ARG A 60 19.65 6.72 -0.24
CA ARG A 60 20.82 7.59 -0.05
C ARG A 60 20.39 9.05 0.00
N ARG A 61 21.09 9.85 0.81
CA ARG A 61 20.86 11.29 0.93
C ARG A 61 20.89 11.93 -0.47
N PRO A 62 19.82 12.62 -0.88
CA PRO A 62 19.79 13.28 -2.18
C PRO A 62 20.74 14.47 -2.22
N LYS A 63 21.39 14.73 -3.34
CA LYS A 63 22.20 15.95 -3.54
C LYS A 63 21.34 17.22 -3.50
N ARG A 64 20.10 17.18 -4.03
CA ARG A 64 19.16 18.31 -4.08
C ARG A 64 17.83 17.93 -3.43
N ARG A 65 17.06 18.94 -2.94
CA ARG A 65 15.73 18.80 -2.35
C ARG A 65 15.68 17.81 -1.16
N GLN A 66 16.73 17.75 -0.35
CA GLN A 66 16.91 16.81 0.76
C GLN A 66 15.72 16.81 1.71
N ARG A 67 15.24 18.02 2.08
CA ARG A 67 14.12 18.23 3.00
C ARG A 67 12.83 17.53 2.54
N ALA A 68 12.58 17.43 1.21
CA ALA A 68 11.41 16.75 0.67
C ALA A 68 11.46 15.23 0.87
N TYR A 69 12.65 14.65 0.91
CA TYR A 69 12.84 13.21 1.09
C TYR A 69 12.96 12.78 2.55
N TYR A 70 13.14 13.73 3.49
CA TYR A 70 13.31 13.40 4.89
C TYR A 70 11.97 13.03 5.53
N SER A 71 11.82 11.77 5.92
CA SER A 71 10.66 11.26 6.65
C SER A 71 10.85 11.50 8.15
N GLY A 72 9.98 12.28 8.74
CA GLY A 72 9.98 12.50 10.20
C GLY A 72 9.70 11.22 10.98
N LYS A 73 8.86 10.34 10.44
CA LYS A 73 8.54 9.02 11.02
C LYS A 73 9.75 8.07 11.02
N LYS A 74 10.53 8.05 9.94
CA LYS A 74 11.67 7.13 9.76
C LYS A 74 13.01 7.75 10.17
N LYS A 75 13.04 9.05 10.48
CA LYS A 75 14.28 9.83 10.77
C LYS A 75 15.37 9.61 9.71
N ALA A 76 14.97 9.50 8.45
CA ALA A 76 15.84 9.20 7.33
C ALA A 76 15.28 9.73 6.02
N HIS A 77 16.13 9.84 4.99
CA HIS A 77 15.65 10.08 3.63
C HIS A 77 15.00 8.83 3.06
N THR A 78 13.76 8.94 2.59
CA THR A 78 12.97 7.81 2.08
C THR A 78 12.28 8.14 0.76
N LEU A 79 11.92 7.07 0.06
CA LEU A 79 10.95 7.05 -1.02
C LEU A 79 9.69 6.34 -0.51
N LYS A 80 8.54 6.91 -0.78
CA LYS A 80 7.24 6.42 -0.34
C LYS A 80 6.41 5.98 -1.54
N SER A 81 5.78 4.82 -1.46
CA SER A 81 4.75 4.34 -2.40
C SER A 81 3.51 3.94 -1.61
N GLN A 82 2.34 4.22 -2.15
CA GLN A 82 1.09 3.69 -1.63
C GLN A 82 0.91 2.27 -2.18
N VAL A 83 0.40 1.40 -1.35
CA VAL A 83 -0.01 0.04 -1.72
C VAL A 83 -1.48 -0.14 -1.39
N ALA A 84 -2.17 -0.91 -2.20
CA ALA A 84 -3.51 -1.40 -1.91
C ALA A 84 -3.49 -2.92 -1.95
N VAL A 85 -4.13 -3.52 -0.97
CA VAL A 85 -4.17 -4.97 -0.75
C VAL A 85 -5.62 -5.40 -0.65
N ASP A 86 -6.01 -6.42 -1.38
CA ASP A 86 -7.33 -7.04 -1.24
C ASP A 86 -7.48 -7.63 0.17
N GLU A 87 -8.54 -7.24 0.86
CA GLU A 87 -8.78 -7.63 2.26
C GLU A 87 -8.99 -9.14 2.43
N GLU A 88 -9.50 -9.82 1.43
CA GLU A 88 -9.81 -11.25 1.50
C GLU A 88 -8.57 -12.10 1.23
N SER A 89 -7.96 -11.90 0.07
CA SER A 89 -6.84 -12.72 -0.40
C SER A 89 -5.47 -12.27 0.12
N GLY A 90 -5.35 -11.04 0.61
CA GLY A 90 -4.07 -10.46 1.01
C GLY A 90 -3.11 -10.17 -0.15
N ARG A 91 -3.62 -10.15 -1.40
CA ARG A 91 -2.87 -9.85 -2.62
C ARG A 91 -2.72 -8.35 -2.81
N PHE A 92 -1.58 -7.93 -3.32
CA PHE A 92 -1.43 -6.56 -3.81
C PHE A 92 -2.31 -6.37 -5.05
N VAL A 93 -3.13 -5.33 -5.04
CA VAL A 93 -4.01 -4.96 -6.16
C VAL A 93 -3.55 -3.68 -6.85
N ASP A 94 -2.84 -2.81 -6.14
CA ASP A 94 -2.26 -1.59 -6.70
C ASP A 94 -0.97 -1.18 -5.97
N VAL A 95 -0.05 -0.57 -6.73
CA VAL A 95 1.15 0.09 -6.21
C VAL A 95 1.35 1.40 -6.96
N SER A 96 1.25 2.51 -6.23
CA SER A 96 1.40 3.85 -6.81
C SER A 96 2.82 4.14 -7.29
N ASP A 97 2.96 5.20 -8.07
CA ASP A 97 4.27 5.81 -8.28
C ASP A 97 4.87 6.30 -6.97
N SER A 98 6.20 6.27 -6.91
CA SER A 98 6.93 6.66 -5.71
C SER A 98 7.11 8.16 -5.63
N VAL A 99 6.94 8.68 -4.42
CA VAL A 99 7.10 10.09 -4.07
C VAL A 99 8.16 10.27 -2.98
N PRO A 100 8.66 11.49 -2.75
CA PRO A 100 9.51 11.79 -1.61
C PRO A 100 8.83 11.44 -0.27
N GLY A 101 9.59 10.90 0.68
CA GLY A 101 9.07 10.34 1.93
C GLY A 101 8.29 11.30 2.84
N ARG A 102 8.53 12.61 2.71
CA ARG A 102 7.81 13.64 3.49
C ARG A 102 6.34 13.81 3.09
N TRP A 103 5.91 13.25 1.96
CA TRP A 103 4.53 13.40 1.52
C TRP A 103 3.55 12.80 2.53
N ALA A 104 2.44 13.51 2.79
CA ALA A 104 1.32 12.97 3.55
C ALA A 104 0.62 11.85 2.78
N ASP A 105 0.13 10.85 3.50
CA ASP A 105 -0.51 9.66 2.92
C ASP A 105 -1.80 10.04 2.17
N SER A 106 -2.60 10.97 2.74
CA SER A 106 -3.80 11.52 2.09
C SER A 106 -3.49 12.25 0.77
N LYS A 107 -2.37 13.00 0.72
CA LYS A 107 -1.92 13.66 -0.51
C LYS A 107 -1.53 12.64 -1.58
N LEU A 108 -0.88 11.54 -1.17
CA LEU A 108 -0.50 10.47 -2.08
C LEU A 108 -1.73 9.73 -2.61
N LEU A 109 -2.74 9.48 -1.75
CA LEU A 109 -4.00 8.87 -2.17
C LEU A 109 -4.72 9.70 -3.24
N LYS A 110 -4.84 11.02 -3.03
CA LYS A 110 -5.41 11.94 -4.03
C LYS A 110 -4.65 11.88 -5.36
N ARG A 111 -3.31 11.91 -5.31
CA ARG A 111 -2.45 11.85 -6.50
C ARG A 111 -2.55 10.51 -7.25
N SER A 112 -2.60 9.40 -6.54
CA SER A 112 -2.67 8.06 -7.15
C SER A 112 -3.98 7.81 -7.87
N ARG A 113 -5.03 8.57 -7.55
CA ARG A 113 -6.42 8.39 -8.03
C ARG A 113 -6.95 6.96 -7.80
N LEU A 114 -6.39 6.24 -6.81
CA LEU A 114 -6.79 4.86 -6.52
C LEU A 114 -8.30 4.74 -6.30
N MET A 115 -8.87 5.63 -5.47
CA MET A 115 -10.29 5.58 -5.13
C MET A 115 -11.22 5.71 -6.35
N LYS A 116 -10.77 6.43 -7.40
CA LYS A 116 -11.53 6.57 -8.67
C LYS A 116 -11.42 5.32 -9.57
N ARG A 117 -10.48 4.43 -9.29
CA ARG A 117 -10.23 3.19 -10.06
C ARG A 117 -10.81 1.95 -9.40
N LEU A 118 -11.40 2.09 -8.21
CA LEU A 118 -12.07 0.98 -7.56
C LEU A 118 -13.32 0.58 -8.35
N PRO A 119 -13.54 -0.72 -8.57
CA PRO A 119 -14.77 -1.21 -9.18
C PRO A 119 -16.00 -0.85 -8.33
N ALA A 120 -17.16 -0.73 -8.96
CA ALA A 120 -18.41 -0.53 -8.25
C ALA A 120 -18.62 -1.62 -7.18
N GLY A 121 -19.02 -1.22 -5.98
CA GLY A 121 -19.21 -2.14 -4.85
C GLY A 121 -17.95 -2.50 -4.07
N VAL A 122 -16.75 -2.04 -4.50
CA VAL A 122 -15.49 -2.17 -3.75
C VAL A 122 -15.19 -0.86 -3.03
N GLY A 123 -14.91 -0.93 -1.73
CA GLY A 123 -14.50 0.24 -0.95
C GLY A 123 -13.01 0.26 -0.65
N GLY A 124 -12.53 1.40 -0.12
CA GLY A 124 -11.16 1.57 0.33
C GLY A 124 -11.08 1.83 1.83
N ILE A 125 -10.28 1.08 2.56
CA ILE A 125 -10.04 1.29 3.98
C ILE A 125 -8.58 1.62 4.26
N GLY A 126 -8.35 2.65 5.09
CA GLY A 126 -7.02 3.13 5.43
C GLY A 126 -6.83 3.41 6.91
N ASP A 127 -5.65 3.86 7.32
CA ASP A 127 -5.38 4.31 8.69
C ASP A 127 -5.82 5.78 8.90
N LEU A 128 -5.52 6.34 10.08
CA LEU A 128 -5.80 7.74 10.40
C LEU A 128 -5.09 8.74 9.48
N GLY A 129 -4.03 8.34 8.78
CA GLY A 129 -3.36 9.17 7.76
C GLY A 129 -4.21 9.43 6.52
N TYR A 130 -5.29 8.65 6.35
CA TYR A 130 -6.24 8.75 5.25
C TYR A 130 -7.54 9.46 5.64
N THR A 131 -7.53 10.29 6.69
CA THR A 131 -8.68 11.14 7.03
C THR A 131 -9.16 11.91 5.79
N GLY A 132 -10.48 11.90 5.54
CA GLY A 132 -11.07 12.46 4.31
C GLY A 132 -11.14 11.46 3.13
N ILE A 133 -10.89 10.17 3.36
CA ILE A 133 -11.05 9.14 2.33
C ILE A 133 -12.51 9.05 1.84
N ARG A 134 -13.49 9.33 2.70
CA ARG A 134 -14.93 9.39 2.33
C ARG A 134 -15.24 10.50 1.34
N ASP A 135 -14.51 11.61 1.42
CA ASP A 135 -14.67 12.74 0.47
C ASP A 135 -14.21 12.36 -0.94
N LEU A 136 -13.36 11.32 -1.05
CA LEU A 136 -12.84 10.83 -2.32
C LEU A 136 -13.69 9.69 -2.90
N HIS A 137 -14.41 8.96 -2.05
CA HIS A 137 -15.24 7.82 -2.45
C HIS A 137 -16.22 7.46 -1.33
N ALA A 138 -17.52 7.35 -1.63
CA ALA A 138 -18.57 7.08 -0.65
C ALA A 138 -18.32 5.81 0.19
N SER A 139 -17.72 4.78 -0.43
CA SER A 139 -17.31 3.54 0.26
C SER A 139 -15.88 3.62 0.83
N GLY A 140 -15.39 4.82 1.15
CA GLY A 140 -14.13 5.00 1.86
C GLY A 140 -14.33 4.95 3.37
N ALA A 141 -13.42 4.30 4.11
CA ALA A 141 -13.48 4.28 5.57
C ALA A 141 -12.09 4.36 6.22
N CYS A 142 -12.03 5.01 7.37
CA CYS A 142 -10.84 5.08 8.22
C CYS A 142 -11.23 5.07 9.70
N PRO A 143 -10.30 4.83 10.62
CA PRO A 143 -10.58 4.87 12.06
C PRO A 143 -11.12 6.24 12.50
N ARG A 144 -11.94 6.23 13.53
CA ARG A 144 -12.49 7.43 14.13
C ARG A 144 -11.42 8.18 14.91
N ARG A 145 -11.33 9.50 14.69
CA ARG A 145 -10.33 10.35 15.34
C ARG A 145 -10.74 10.65 16.79
N LYS A 146 -9.76 10.72 17.70
CA LYS A 146 -10.01 11.22 19.04
C LYS A 146 -10.44 12.69 18.98
N PRO A 147 -11.55 13.09 19.64
CA PRO A 147 -11.93 14.49 19.76
C PRO A 147 -10.83 15.31 20.44
N ARG A 148 -10.64 16.57 20.01
CA ARG A 148 -9.66 17.46 20.64
C ARG A 148 -10.12 17.82 22.05
N GLY A 149 -9.22 17.73 23.03
CA GLY A 149 -9.49 18.13 24.43
C GLY A 149 -10.42 17.20 25.22
N LYS A 150 -10.95 16.11 24.61
CA LYS A 150 -11.88 15.18 25.28
C LYS A 150 -11.31 13.74 25.28
N PRO A 151 -11.69 12.89 26.24
CA PRO A 151 -11.38 11.46 26.16
C PRO A 151 -12.05 10.85 24.92
N ARG A 152 -11.49 9.74 24.41
CA ARG A 152 -12.11 9.02 23.30
C ARG A 152 -13.36 8.29 23.79
N PRO A 153 -14.51 8.44 23.11
CA PRO A 153 -15.72 7.69 23.46
C PRO A 153 -15.49 6.18 23.44
N PRO A 154 -16.07 5.40 24.38
CA PRO A 154 -15.89 3.94 24.43
C PRO A 154 -16.33 3.22 23.16
N GLU A 155 -17.38 3.70 22.47
CA GLU A 155 -17.84 3.19 21.19
C GLU A 155 -16.78 3.38 20.10
N ASP A 156 -16.06 4.50 20.05
CA ASP A 156 -14.98 4.74 19.12
C ASP A 156 -13.76 3.85 19.40
N VAL A 157 -13.50 3.51 20.65
CA VAL A 157 -12.47 2.55 21.01
C VAL A 157 -12.82 1.17 20.46
N ARG A 158 -14.07 0.71 20.67
CA ARG A 158 -14.56 -0.58 20.16
C ARG A 158 -14.55 -0.61 18.63
N TYR A 159 -15.04 0.46 17.98
CA TYR A 159 -15.02 0.61 16.54
C TYR A 159 -13.58 0.53 15.98
N ASN A 160 -12.66 1.31 16.51
CA ASN A 160 -11.28 1.34 16.04
C ASN A 160 -10.56 0.00 16.27
N ARG A 161 -10.86 -0.70 17.34
CA ARG A 161 -10.33 -2.05 17.59
C ARG A 161 -10.84 -3.06 16.54
N ALA A 162 -12.12 -3.06 16.24
CA ALA A 162 -12.70 -3.90 15.20
C ALA A 162 -12.18 -3.54 13.81
N PHE A 163 -12.07 -2.25 13.52
CA PHE A 163 -11.53 -1.74 12.26
C PHE A 163 -10.06 -2.12 12.05
N SER A 164 -9.23 -2.05 13.11
CA SER A 164 -7.81 -2.41 13.06
C SER A 164 -7.61 -3.88 12.67
N ARG A 165 -8.50 -4.79 13.08
CA ARG A 165 -8.44 -6.20 12.69
C ARG A 165 -8.56 -6.40 11.19
N ARG A 166 -9.35 -5.57 10.50
CA ARG A 166 -9.46 -5.58 9.03
C ARG A 166 -8.16 -5.17 8.35
N ARG A 167 -7.36 -4.30 9.00
CA ARG A 167 -6.13 -3.76 8.45
C ARG A 167 -4.90 -4.66 8.61
N VAL A 168 -4.97 -5.69 9.44
CA VAL A 168 -3.84 -6.63 9.67
C VAL A 168 -3.36 -7.26 8.36
N VAL A 169 -4.23 -7.46 7.39
CA VAL A 169 -3.89 -8.05 6.10
C VAL A 169 -2.83 -7.24 5.33
N VAL A 170 -2.89 -5.90 5.37
CA VAL A 170 -1.89 -5.06 4.69
C VAL A 170 -0.56 -5.09 5.41
N GLU A 171 -0.54 -5.22 6.72
CA GLU A 171 0.68 -5.39 7.51
C GLU A 171 1.39 -6.70 7.14
N HIS A 172 0.63 -7.80 7.03
CA HIS A 172 1.15 -9.08 6.54
C HIS A 172 1.66 -8.99 5.09
N ALA A 173 0.94 -8.31 4.21
CA ALA A 173 1.39 -8.10 2.82
C ALA A 173 2.69 -7.29 2.78
N LEU A 174 2.80 -6.22 3.55
CA LEU A 174 4.02 -5.41 3.66
C LEU A 174 5.17 -6.19 4.30
N ALA A 175 4.91 -7.08 5.25
CA ALA A 175 5.92 -7.97 5.81
C ALA A 175 6.47 -8.93 4.75
N ARG A 176 5.59 -9.53 3.91
CA ARG A 176 6.02 -10.35 2.75
C ARG A 176 6.83 -9.55 1.75
N LEU A 177 6.40 -8.32 1.41
CA LEU A 177 7.12 -7.42 0.51
C LEU A 177 8.55 -7.14 1.01
N ARG A 178 8.71 -6.88 2.31
CA ARG A 178 10.00 -6.55 2.94
C ARG A 178 10.98 -7.70 3.02
N ARG A 179 10.59 -8.94 2.77
CA ARG A 179 11.51 -10.07 2.63
C ARG A 179 12.47 -9.90 1.45
N PHE A 180 12.07 -9.12 0.44
CA PHE A 180 12.92 -8.84 -0.72
C PHE A 180 13.84 -7.65 -0.45
N ARG A 181 15.15 -7.89 -0.48
CA ARG A 181 16.20 -6.86 -0.28
C ARG A 181 16.11 -5.72 -1.29
N ALA A 182 15.52 -5.96 -2.48
CA ALA A 182 15.30 -4.95 -3.50
C ALA A 182 14.45 -3.76 -3.02
N VAL A 183 13.59 -3.99 -2.00
CA VAL A 183 12.70 -2.97 -1.42
C VAL A 183 12.92 -2.74 0.08
N SER A 184 13.59 -3.64 0.80
CA SER A 184 13.87 -3.49 2.24
C SER A 184 15.23 -2.85 2.53
N ALA A 185 16.26 -3.13 1.74
CA ALA A 185 17.57 -2.51 1.89
C ALA A 185 17.55 -1.03 1.47
N VAL A 186 18.59 -0.27 1.85
CA VAL A 186 18.73 1.13 1.42
C VAL A 186 18.78 1.22 -0.10
N ASN A 187 17.85 1.97 -0.70
CA ASN A 187 17.84 2.20 -2.14
C ASN A 187 19.07 3.00 -2.59
N ARG A 188 19.95 2.33 -3.33
CA ARG A 188 21.18 2.91 -3.91
C ARG A 188 21.02 3.23 -5.39
N HIS A 189 19.89 2.89 -6.00
CA HIS A 189 19.60 3.09 -7.42
C HIS A 189 18.93 4.42 -7.70
N ARG A 190 18.83 4.75 -8.99
CA ARG A 190 18.10 5.94 -9.43
C ARG A 190 16.66 5.90 -8.94
N ARG A 191 16.19 7.01 -8.36
CA ARG A 191 14.86 7.14 -7.74
C ARG A 191 13.72 6.93 -8.75
N LYS A 192 13.91 7.34 -10.01
CA LYS A 192 12.93 7.17 -11.10
C LYS A 192 12.47 5.71 -11.28
N GLY A 193 13.34 4.73 -11.06
CA GLY A 193 12.99 3.31 -11.18
C GLY A 193 12.51 2.65 -9.88
N HIS A 194 12.21 3.43 -8.82
CA HIS A 194 11.82 2.85 -7.53
C HIS A 194 10.45 2.17 -7.60
N ALA A 195 9.43 2.86 -8.10
CA ALA A 195 8.08 2.31 -8.23
C ALA A 195 8.04 1.02 -9.07
N MET A 196 8.82 0.98 -10.16
CA MET A 196 8.99 -0.21 -11.00
C MET A 196 9.44 -1.42 -10.19
N ARG A 197 10.44 -1.26 -9.32
CA ARG A 197 10.93 -2.35 -8.46
C ARG A 197 9.90 -2.78 -7.43
N VAL A 198 9.18 -1.83 -6.83
CA VAL A 198 8.13 -2.15 -5.85
C VAL A 198 7.01 -2.95 -6.52
N ARG A 199 6.56 -2.55 -7.73
CA ARG A 199 5.54 -3.29 -8.51
C ARG A 199 6.01 -4.68 -8.91
N ALA A 200 7.26 -4.82 -9.37
CA ALA A 200 7.83 -6.13 -9.68
C ALA A 200 7.82 -7.06 -8.46
N VAL A 201 8.25 -6.57 -7.30
CA VAL A 201 8.26 -7.37 -6.07
C VAL A 201 6.84 -7.69 -5.59
N ALA A 202 5.91 -6.74 -5.66
CA ALA A 202 4.50 -6.99 -5.32
C ALA A 202 3.88 -8.09 -6.20
N GLY A 203 4.18 -8.08 -7.49
CA GLY A 203 3.76 -9.15 -8.42
C GLY A 203 4.37 -10.51 -8.07
N LEU A 204 5.65 -10.55 -7.68
CA LEU A 204 6.28 -11.78 -7.21
C LEU A 204 5.64 -12.31 -5.92
N VAL A 205 5.32 -11.42 -4.98
CA VAL A 205 4.60 -11.80 -3.75
C VAL A 205 3.23 -12.40 -4.08
N ASN A 206 2.48 -11.80 -5.03
CA ASN A 206 1.20 -12.34 -5.45
C ASN A 206 1.35 -13.75 -6.05
N ARG A 207 2.33 -13.97 -6.93
CA ARG A 207 2.60 -15.30 -7.48
C ARG A 207 2.94 -16.35 -6.42
N MET A 208 3.70 -15.94 -5.40
CA MET A 208 3.99 -16.83 -4.26
C MET A 208 2.74 -17.20 -3.45
N LEU A 209 1.77 -16.29 -3.37
CA LEU A 209 0.47 -16.60 -2.75
C LEU A 209 -0.34 -17.58 -3.60
N ASP A 210 -0.35 -17.41 -4.93
CA ASP A 210 -1.06 -18.31 -5.84
C ASP A 210 -0.56 -19.75 -5.72
N HIS A 211 0.75 -19.95 -5.69
CA HIS A 211 1.33 -21.29 -5.51
C HIS A 211 0.95 -21.95 -4.17
N ARG A 212 0.77 -21.16 -3.10
CA ARG A 212 0.39 -21.69 -1.79
C ARG A 212 -1.08 -22.10 -1.68
N THR A 213 -1.92 -21.49 -2.48
CA THR A 213 -3.37 -21.83 -2.49
C THR A 213 -3.69 -22.95 -3.46
N ALA A 214 -2.77 -23.29 -4.37
CA ALA A 214 -2.88 -24.38 -5.33
C ALA A 214 -2.29 -25.71 -4.82
N SER A 215 -1.54 -25.66 -3.72
CA SER A 215 -0.99 -26.82 -2.99
C SER A 215 -1.85 -27.17 -1.80
#